data_a5cfbbbbfc73a8bb799dc53f8c94ec2e
#
_entry.id   a5cfbbbbfc73a8bb799dc53f8c94ec2e
#
_cell.length_a   1.000
_cell.length_b   1.000
_cell.length_c   1.000
_cell.angle_alpha   90.00
_cell.angle_beta   90.00
_cell.angle_gamma   90.00
#
_symmetry.space_group_name_H-M   'P 1'
#
loop_
_entity.id
_entity.type
_entity.pdbx_description
1 polymer ?
#
loop_
_entity_poly.entity_id
_entity_poly.type
_entity_poly.pdbx_seq_one_letter_code
_entity_poly.pdbx_strand_id
1 'polypeptide(L)'
;NLIDLTAREQRRNRKHPQLRELADFYFDMFSEDRRFFVDEWKCDLLSAFRELRSSGRLQIIASAATHGLLPILQQQTLQAARAQVLVGRDVYVELFGEEPNGFWLPECAYVPGLETLLQEANVRWFVLDAHGLLFGKPRPCRSIYAPCYTPSGPAAFARDRDSSRQVWSAHEGYPGDPAYREFYRDVGFDLSMQHLGPVARGTRKFSGVKYHRITGRGNEKQLYDRAAAKNAAAKHATHFLEQRWQQIREISEFGFDPIIVAPFDAELFGHWWFEGPVFLEEFIRRTANERKFSLTTPSEYLAAHPTEQIIEPAASTWGENGHLAVWLDQSNAWVYSHLQMAVQRMSAAARTHAQSCSAITDRVLKQLARELLLAQASDWAFLMKAHTAREYATKRMMDHLARFTRLHDQFVANAIDEEFLRDCEWRDNIFPNLSWRYYV
;
A
#
# COMPACT_ATOMS: atom_id res chain seq x y z
N ASN A 1 18.33 -11.53 15.35
CA ASN A 1 18.12 -10.57 16.47
C ASN A 1 16.80 -10.80 17.21
N LEU A 2 15.64 -10.98 16.53
CA LEU A 2 14.35 -11.26 17.21
C LEU A 2 14.31 -12.68 17.79
N ILE A 3 14.81 -13.67 17.07
CA ILE A 3 14.96 -15.05 17.57
C ILE A 3 15.83 -15.08 18.83
N ASP A 4 16.95 -14.34 18.84
CA ASP A 4 17.81 -14.26 20.03
C ASP A 4 17.14 -13.56 21.20
N LEU A 5 16.34 -12.50 20.93
CA LEU A 5 15.54 -11.84 21.95
C LEU A 5 14.52 -12.79 22.56
N THR A 6 13.77 -13.50 21.73
CA THR A 6 12.75 -14.44 22.21
C THR A 6 13.35 -15.63 22.94
N ALA A 7 14.52 -16.14 22.54
CA ALA A 7 15.27 -17.14 23.29
C ALA A 7 15.70 -16.62 24.69
N ARG A 8 16.02 -15.33 24.84
CA ARG A 8 16.26 -14.71 26.15
C ARG A 8 14.98 -14.58 26.96
N GLU A 9 13.87 -14.22 26.30
CA GLU A 9 12.56 -14.13 26.93
C GLU A 9 12.05 -15.50 27.45
N GLN A 10 12.30 -16.58 26.71
CA GLN A 10 12.03 -17.93 27.17
C GLN A 10 12.74 -18.23 28.51
N ARG A 11 14.01 -17.86 28.64
CA ARG A 11 14.80 -18.05 29.86
C ARG A 11 14.34 -17.14 30.99
N ARG A 12 14.04 -15.86 30.70
CA ARG A 12 13.55 -14.89 31.67
C ARG A 12 12.23 -15.34 32.30
N ASN A 13 11.31 -15.83 31.46
CA ASN A 13 9.96 -16.19 31.85
C ASN A 13 9.79 -17.65 32.31
N ARG A 14 10.88 -18.39 32.54
CA ARG A 14 10.84 -19.83 32.86
C ARG A 14 9.95 -20.20 34.04
N LYS A 15 9.74 -19.26 35.00
CA LYS A 15 8.92 -19.44 36.21
C LYS A 15 7.48 -18.93 36.06
N HIS A 16 7.13 -18.37 34.90
CA HIS A 16 5.81 -17.80 34.62
C HIS A 16 5.17 -18.52 33.43
N PRO A 17 4.38 -19.56 33.65
CA PRO A 17 3.90 -20.46 32.58
C PRO A 17 3.29 -19.74 31.39
N GLN A 18 2.35 -18.79 31.59
CA GLN A 18 1.70 -18.05 30.54
C GLN A 18 2.65 -17.17 29.72
N LEU A 19 3.57 -16.44 30.41
CA LEU A 19 4.57 -15.63 29.72
C LEU A 19 5.60 -16.50 28.97
N ARG A 20 5.90 -17.67 29.52
CA ARG A 20 6.79 -18.63 28.86
C ARG A 20 6.16 -19.17 27.59
N GLU A 21 4.88 -19.55 27.63
CA GLU A 21 4.14 -20.01 26.46
C GLU A 21 4.13 -18.94 25.34
N LEU A 22 3.91 -17.68 25.68
CA LEU A 22 3.98 -16.58 24.72
C LEU A 22 5.39 -16.37 24.16
N ALA A 23 6.43 -16.51 25.00
CA ALA A 23 7.81 -16.41 24.54
C ALA A 23 8.19 -17.56 23.61
N ASP A 24 7.74 -18.79 23.90
CA ASP A 24 7.91 -19.96 23.05
C ASP A 24 7.23 -19.73 21.70
N PHE A 25 5.99 -19.26 21.71
CA PHE A 25 5.26 -18.91 20.48
C PHE A 25 6.02 -17.90 19.59
N TYR A 26 6.53 -16.80 20.16
CA TYR A 26 7.27 -15.82 19.37
C TYR A 26 8.59 -16.37 18.83
N PHE A 27 9.26 -17.22 19.60
CA PHE A 27 10.48 -17.88 19.15
C PHE A 27 10.21 -18.78 17.96
N ASP A 28 9.16 -19.60 18.02
CA ASP A 28 8.75 -20.50 16.95
C ASP A 28 8.31 -19.72 15.70
N MET A 29 7.48 -18.69 15.88
CA MET A 29 6.99 -17.83 14.79
C MET A 29 8.15 -17.18 14.02
N PHE A 30 9.07 -16.50 14.72
CA PHE A 30 10.20 -15.85 14.03
C PHE A 30 11.20 -16.85 13.44
N SER A 31 11.31 -18.03 14.02
CA SER A 31 12.16 -19.10 13.47
C SER A 31 11.54 -19.68 12.21
N GLU A 32 10.22 -19.84 12.18
CA GLU A 32 9.47 -20.30 11.01
C GLU A 32 9.48 -19.25 9.90
N ASP A 33 9.22 -17.99 10.20
CA ASP A 33 9.30 -16.87 9.24
C ASP A 33 10.68 -16.81 8.59
N ARG A 34 11.75 -16.97 9.40
CA ARG A 34 13.11 -17.01 8.88
C ARG A 34 13.34 -18.20 7.97
N ARG A 35 12.90 -19.40 8.38
CA ARG A 35 13.01 -20.63 7.58
C ARG A 35 12.28 -20.47 6.25
N PHE A 36 11.04 -19.98 6.29
CA PHE A 36 10.23 -19.72 5.10
C PHE A 36 10.95 -18.77 4.13
N PHE A 37 11.40 -17.62 4.63
CA PHE A 37 12.05 -16.63 3.77
C PHE A 37 13.42 -17.09 3.25
N VAL A 38 14.28 -17.61 4.14
CA VAL A 38 15.68 -17.93 3.79
C VAL A 38 15.81 -19.30 3.16
N ASP A 39 15.17 -20.33 3.79
CA ASP A 39 15.44 -21.72 3.42
C ASP A 39 14.47 -22.25 2.36
N GLU A 40 13.23 -21.78 2.35
CA GLU A 40 12.21 -22.20 1.40
C GLU A 40 12.24 -21.30 0.15
N TRP A 41 12.13 -19.99 0.32
CA TRP A 41 12.07 -19.04 -0.81
C TRP A 41 13.42 -18.41 -1.18
N LYS A 42 14.53 -18.79 -0.56
CA LYS A 42 15.89 -18.31 -0.89
C LYS A 42 15.98 -16.77 -0.96
N CYS A 43 15.27 -16.08 -0.09
CA CYS A 43 15.13 -14.61 -0.04
C CYS A 43 14.42 -13.99 -1.28
N ASP A 44 13.71 -14.79 -2.07
CA ASP A 44 12.94 -14.34 -3.25
C ASP A 44 11.43 -14.54 -3.05
N LEU A 45 10.78 -13.60 -2.36
CA LEU A 45 9.32 -13.61 -2.19
C LEU A 45 8.57 -13.31 -3.49
N LEU A 46 9.20 -12.68 -4.47
CA LEU A 46 8.55 -12.44 -5.77
C LEU A 46 8.24 -13.75 -6.48
N SER A 47 9.09 -14.75 -6.34
CA SER A 47 8.82 -16.09 -6.87
C SER A 47 7.61 -16.75 -6.21
N ALA A 48 7.40 -16.54 -4.89
CA ALA A 48 6.20 -17.01 -4.21
C ALA A 48 4.93 -16.36 -4.78
N PHE A 49 4.95 -15.05 -4.99
CA PHE A 49 3.83 -14.34 -5.62
C PHE A 49 3.58 -14.78 -7.07
N ARG A 50 4.64 -15.02 -7.85
CA ARG A 50 4.50 -15.55 -9.21
C ARG A 50 3.86 -16.95 -9.22
N GLU A 51 4.18 -17.81 -8.28
CA GLU A 51 3.57 -19.14 -8.15
C GLU A 51 2.08 -19.04 -7.81
N LEU A 52 1.70 -18.21 -6.83
CA LEU A 52 0.30 -17.97 -6.50
C LEU A 52 -0.48 -17.41 -7.68
N ARG A 53 0.11 -16.49 -8.44
CA ARG A 53 -0.48 -15.93 -9.64
C ARG A 53 -0.65 -17.01 -10.74
N SER A 54 0.40 -17.78 -11.03
CA SER A 54 0.37 -18.82 -12.07
C SER A 54 -0.63 -19.92 -11.77
N SER A 55 -0.91 -20.19 -10.50
CA SER A 55 -1.95 -21.13 -10.06
C SER A 55 -3.38 -20.54 -10.09
N GLY A 56 -3.54 -19.28 -10.54
CA GLY A 56 -4.85 -18.60 -10.60
C GLY A 56 -5.43 -18.22 -9.22
N ARG A 57 -4.64 -18.27 -8.15
CA ARG A 57 -5.11 -17.99 -6.78
C ARG A 57 -4.96 -16.52 -6.39
N LEU A 58 -4.17 -15.78 -7.14
CA LEU A 58 -3.87 -14.38 -6.87
C LEU A 58 -3.77 -13.61 -8.18
N GLN A 59 -4.47 -12.49 -8.28
CA GLN A 59 -4.24 -11.50 -9.32
C GLN A 59 -3.37 -10.39 -8.74
N ILE A 60 -2.19 -10.18 -9.33
CA ILE A 60 -1.30 -9.07 -8.98
C ILE A 60 -1.65 -7.89 -9.87
N ILE A 61 -1.61 -6.68 -9.33
CA ILE A 61 -1.92 -5.43 -10.03
C ILE A 61 -0.77 -4.44 -9.86
N ALA A 62 -0.71 -3.45 -10.76
CA ALA A 62 0.27 -2.37 -10.64
C ALA A 62 -0.24 -1.23 -9.74
N SER A 63 0.66 -0.33 -9.39
CA SER A 63 0.37 0.95 -8.77
C SER A 63 1.34 2.00 -9.29
N ALA A 64 1.19 3.27 -8.86
CA ALA A 64 2.13 4.33 -9.17
C ALA A 64 3.54 4.01 -8.61
N ALA A 65 4.58 4.37 -9.34
CA ALA A 65 5.96 3.96 -9.11
C ALA A 65 6.44 4.12 -7.65
N THR A 66 6.14 5.25 -7.04
CA THR A 66 6.49 5.55 -5.64
C THR A 66 5.26 5.96 -4.83
N HIS A 67 4.09 5.45 -5.18
CA HIS A 67 2.84 5.78 -4.51
C HIS A 67 2.53 7.30 -4.51
N GLY A 68 2.90 8.00 -5.60
CA GLY A 68 2.64 9.44 -5.74
C GLY A 68 1.14 9.72 -5.87
N LEU A 69 0.63 10.77 -5.20
CA LEU A 69 -0.79 11.11 -5.20
C LEU A 69 -1.20 11.71 -6.55
N LEU A 70 -1.66 10.86 -7.44
CA LEU A 70 -1.89 11.18 -8.86
C LEU A 70 -2.75 12.43 -9.11
N PRO A 71 -3.87 12.70 -8.37
CA PRO A 71 -4.65 13.90 -8.54
C PRO A 71 -3.86 15.20 -8.36
N ILE A 72 -3.02 15.28 -7.34
CA ILE A 72 -2.21 16.48 -7.10
C ILE A 72 -1.11 16.60 -8.17
N LEU A 73 -0.48 15.49 -8.52
CA LEU A 73 0.58 15.48 -9.54
C LEU A 73 0.04 15.86 -10.91
N GLN A 74 -1.14 15.39 -11.30
CA GLN A 74 -1.80 15.76 -12.56
C GLN A 74 -2.12 17.25 -12.63
N GLN A 75 -2.54 17.86 -11.51
CA GLN A 75 -2.79 19.30 -11.45
C GLN A 75 -1.50 20.12 -11.60
N GLN A 76 -0.36 19.60 -11.18
CA GLN A 76 0.93 20.24 -11.38
C GLN A 76 1.36 20.18 -12.85
N THR A 77 1.45 18.98 -13.40
CA THR A 77 1.67 18.69 -14.82
C THR A 77 1.22 17.26 -15.12
N LEU A 78 0.70 17.05 -16.33
CA LEU A 78 0.35 15.71 -16.77
C LEU A 78 1.54 14.75 -16.74
N GLN A 79 2.75 15.23 -17.07
CA GLN A 79 3.98 14.43 -17.10
C GLN A 79 4.37 13.87 -15.73
N ALA A 80 4.07 14.57 -14.63
CA ALA A 80 4.34 14.07 -13.29
C ALA A 80 3.52 12.81 -12.99
N ALA A 81 2.21 12.85 -13.22
CA ALA A 81 1.32 11.71 -13.05
C ALA A 81 1.64 10.60 -14.07
N ARG A 82 1.90 10.96 -15.32
CA ARG A 82 2.27 10.02 -16.40
C ARG A 82 3.52 9.21 -16.05
N ALA A 83 4.57 9.85 -15.58
CA ALA A 83 5.79 9.15 -15.16
C ALA A 83 5.53 8.16 -14.02
N GLN A 84 4.76 8.54 -13.00
CA GLN A 84 4.36 7.65 -11.91
C GLN A 84 3.61 6.41 -12.41
N VAL A 85 2.67 6.57 -13.33
CA VAL A 85 1.86 5.46 -13.88
C VAL A 85 2.73 4.56 -14.76
N LEU A 86 3.47 5.12 -15.72
CA LEU A 86 4.21 4.33 -16.70
C LEU A 86 5.44 3.64 -16.12
N VAL A 87 6.17 4.29 -15.19
CA VAL A 87 7.27 3.61 -14.48
C VAL A 87 6.72 2.49 -13.60
N GLY A 88 5.60 2.70 -12.91
CA GLY A 88 4.95 1.63 -12.13
C GLY A 88 4.54 0.44 -13.00
N ARG A 89 3.96 0.70 -14.19
CA ARG A 89 3.64 -0.33 -15.19
C ARG A 89 4.90 -1.06 -15.65
N ASP A 90 5.96 -0.35 -16.02
CA ASP A 90 7.20 -0.95 -16.54
C ASP A 90 7.86 -1.87 -15.50
N VAL A 91 7.90 -1.45 -14.24
CA VAL A 91 8.40 -2.29 -13.14
C VAL A 91 7.53 -3.55 -12.97
N TYR A 92 6.22 -3.42 -13.08
CA TYR A 92 5.35 -4.59 -13.05
C TYR A 92 5.67 -5.56 -14.19
N VAL A 93 5.81 -5.06 -15.42
CA VAL A 93 6.18 -5.88 -16.59
C VAL A 93 7.54 -6.54 -16.39
N GLU A 94 8.54 -5.81 -15.88
CA GLU A 94 9.87 -6.34 -15.58
C GLU A 94 9.80 -7.49 -14.57
N LEU A 95 8.98 -7.35 -13.53
CA LEU A 95 8.89 -8.34 -12.45
C LEU A 95 8.01 -9.55 -12.81
N PHE A 96 6.97 -9.37 -13.61
CA PHE A 96 5.95 -10.40 -13.85
C PHE A 96 5.83 -10.85 -15.30
N GLY A 97 6.51 -10.18 -16.25
CA GLY A 97 6.61 -10.60 -17.66
C GLY A 97 5.36 -10.35 -18.50
N GLU A 98 4.37 -9.62 -18.00
CA GLU A 98 3.13 -9.27 -18.73
C GLU A 98 2.60 -7.91 -18.30
N GLU A 99 1.71 -7.32 -19.08
CA GLU A 99 1.02 -6.07 -18.74
C GLU A 99 0.04 -6.24 -17.57
N PRO A 100 -0.05 -5.26 -16.64
CA PRO A 100 -1.01 -5.31 -15.55
C PRO A 100 -2.43 -5.11 -16.05
N ASN A 101 -3.35 -5.98 -15.68
CA ASN A 101 -4.77 -5.76 -15.98
C ASN A 101 -5.40 -4.69 -15.08
N GLY A 102 -4.97 -4.62 -13.83
CA GLY A 102 -5.51 -3.72 -12.83
C GLY A 102 -4.48 -2.74 -12.29
N PHE A 103 -4.98 -1.63 -11.76
CA PHE A 103 -4.16 -0.59 -11.17
C PHE A 103 -4.75 -0.12 -9.84
N TRP A 104 -3.93 -0.08 -8.81
CA TRP A 104 -4.27 0.57 -7.56
C TRP A 104 -3.91 2.05 -7.65
N LEU A 105 -4.92 2.90 -7.67
CA LEU A 105 -4.72 4.33 -7.52
C LEU A 105 -4.24 4.61 -6.09
N PRO A 106 -3.06 5.21 -5.89
CA PRO A 106 -2.63 5.62 -4.56
C PRO A 106 -3.76 6.34 -3.82
N GLU A 107 -4.10 5.85 -2.62
CA GLU A 107 -5.15 6.40 -1.74
C GLU A 107 -6.57 6.36 -2.32
N CYS A 108 -6.86 5.43 -3.25
CA CYS A 108 -8.10 5.45 -4.05
C CYS A 108 -8.37 6.82 -4.69
N ALA A 109 -7.33 7.63 -4.88
CA ALA A 109 -7.46 9.02 -5.28
C ALA A 109 -7.60 9.15 -6.79
N TYR A 110 -8.71 9.73 -7.22
CA TYR A 110 -9.08 9.91 -8.62
C TYR A 110 -9.51 11.36 -8.90
N VAL A 111 -9.18 11.82 -10.09
CA VAL A 111 -9.78 13.00 -10.73
C VAL A 111 -10.05 12.68 -12.20
N PRO A 112 -11.09 13.28 -12.82
CA PRO A 112 -11.37 13.10 -14.25
C PRO A 112 -10.14 13.34 -15.11
N GLY A 113 -9.95 12.45 -16.09
CA GLY A 113 -8.80 12.46 -16.99
C GLY A 113 -7.64 11.53 -16.58
N LEU A 114 -7.56 11.06 -15.32
CA LEU A 114 -6.54 10.07 -14.93
C LEU A 114 -6.65 8.75 -15.68
N GLU A 115 -7.85 8.37 -16.04
CA GLU A 115 -8.13 7.15 -16.81
C GLU A 115 -7.45 7.12 -18.18
N THR A 116 -7.11 8.28 -18.76
CA THR A 116 -6.36 8.35 -20.02
C THR A 116 -4.92 7.87 -19.85
N LEU A 117 -4.30 8.15 -18.69
CA LEU A 117 -2.97 7.65 -18.36
C LEU A 117 -3.00 6.14 -18.09
N LEU A 118 -4.09 5.64 -17.48
CA LEU A 118 -4.28 4.21 -17.26
C LEU A 118 -4.49 3.48 -18.60
N GLN A 119 -5.23 4.08 -19.54
CA GLN A 119 -5.37 3.57 -20.90
C GLN A 119 -4.01 3.52 -21.63
N GLU A 120 -3.20 4.58 -21.54
CA GLU A 120 -1.83 4.60 -22.08
C GLU A 120 -0.95 3.48 -21.49
N ALA A 121 -1.18 3.13 -20.23
CA ALA A 121 -0.50 2.04 -19.55
C ALA A 121 -1.11 0.64 -19.80
N ASN A 122 -2.05 0.48 -20.75
CA ASN A 122 -2.79 -0.75 -21.04
C ASN A 122 -3.58 -1.33 -19.86
N VAL A 123 -3.88 -0.52 -18.85
CA VAL A 123 -4.67 -0.91 -17.68
C VAL A 123 -6.14 -1.03 -18.08
N ARG A 124 -6.79 -2.12 -17.68
CA ARG A 124 -8.19 -2.41 -18.00
C ARG A 124 -9.17 -1.98 -16.92
N TRP A 125 -8.72 -1.93 -15.67
CA TRP A 125 -9.56 -1.54 -14.54
C TRP A 125 -8.75 -0.94 -13.39
N PHE A 126 -9.43 -0.16 -12.57
CA PHE A 126 -8.89 0.45 -11.36
C PHE A 126 -9.94 0.54 -10.27
N VAL A 127 -9.50 0.84 -9.04
CA VAL A 127 -10.39 0.99 -7.88
C VAL A 127 -10.40 2.43 -7.42
N LEU A 128 -11.59 2.95 -7.09
CA LEU A 128 -11.80 4.26 -6.49
C LEU A 128 -12.73 4.17 -5.27
N ASP A 129 -12.85 5.24 -4.48
CA ASP A 129 -13.80 5.25 -3.36
C ASP A 129 -15.26 5.34 -3.85
N ALA A 130 -16.18 4.83 -3.04
CA ALA A 130 -17.60 4.75 -3.36
C ALA A 130 -18.20 6.05 -3.95
N HIS A 131 -17.88 7.21 -3.36
CA HIS A 131 -18.44 8.47 -3.81
C HIS A 131 -17.95 8.91 -5.20
N GLY A 132 -16.76 8.46 -5.62
CA GLY A 132 -16.26 8.69 -6.97
C GLY A 132 -17.16 8.05 -8.03
N LEU A 133 -17.66 6.83 -7.77
CA LEU A 133 -18.60 6.18 -8.66
C LEU A 133 -20.02 6.76 -8.50
N LEU A 134 -20.51 6.86 -7.25
CA LEU A 134 -21.87 7.33 -6.94
C LEU A 134 -22.18 8.72 -7.48
N PHE A 135 -21.18 9.61 -7.55
CA PHE A 135 -21.34 10.96 -8.06
C PHE A 135 -20.90 11.12 -9.53
N GLY A 136 -20.58 10.01 -10.20
CA GLY A 136 -20.29 9.98 -11.64
C GLY A 136 -21.46 10.46 -12.51
N LYS A 137 -21.13 10.76 -13.77
CA LYS A 137 -22.08 11.26 -14.78
C LYS A 137 -22.05 10.39 -16.04
N PRO A 138 -23.21 9.81 -16.47
CA PRO A 138 -24.50 9.74 -15.74
C PRO A 138 -24.36 8.96 -14.43
N ARG A 139 -25.34 9.02 -13.54
CA ARG A 139 -25.34 8.25 -12.30
C ARG A 139 -25.29 6.75 -12.58
N PRO A 140 -24.52 5.95 -11.81
CA PRO A 140 -24.50 4.52 -11.98
C PRO A 140 -25.85 3.89 -11.62
N CYS A 141 -26.42 3.10 -12.52
CA CYS A 141 -27.71 2.44 -12.30
C CYS A 141 -27.65 1.25 -11.34
N ARG A 142 -26.45 0.69 -11.10
CA ARG A 142 -26.22 -0.43 -10.14
C ARG A 142 -25.41 0.00 -8.92
N SER A 143 -25.46 1.30 -8.58
CA SER A 143 -24.72 1.86 -7.44
C SER A 143 -23.22 1.54 -7.51
N ILE A 144 -22.64 1.06 -6.40
CA ILE A 144 -21.21 0.64 -6.30
C ILE A 144 -21.01 -0.87 -6.56
N TYR A 145 -22.08 -1.59 -6.85
CA TYR A 145 -22.10 -3.06 -6.89
C TYR A 145 -21.91 -3.64 -8.28
N ALA A 146 -21.61 -2.80 -9.25
CA ALA A 146 -21.10 -3.16 -10.56
C ALA A 146 -20.08 -2.10 -11.01
N PRO A 147 -19.04 -2.48 -11.78
CA PRO A 147 -18.13 -1.51 -12.35
C PRO A 147 -18.81 -0.64 -13.39
N CYS A 148 -18.21 0.49 -13.70
CA CYS A 148 -18.59 1.28 -14.88
C CYS A 148 -17.36 1.53 -15.74
N TYR A 149 -17.49 1.44 -17.06
CA TYR A 149 -16.44 1.86 -17.94
C TYR A 149 -16.30 3.39 -17.94
N THR A 150 -15.08 3.87 -18.06
CA THR A 150 -14.84 5.29 -18.31
C THR A 150 -14.91 5.57 -19.82
N PRO A 151 -15.06 6.84 -20.24
CA PRO A 151 -15.03 7.18 -21.66
C PRO A 151 -13.75 6.77 -22.38
N SER A 152 -12.63 6.69 -21.67
CA SER A 152 -11.32 6.25 -22.18
C SER A 152 -11.13 4.73 -22.20
N GLY A 153 -12.05 3.95 -21.63
CA GLY A 153 -12.02 2.49 -21.68
C GLY A 153 -11.84 1.77 -20.36
N PRO A 154 -10.87 2.11 -19.48
CA PRO A 154 -10.68 1.41 -18.22
C PRO A 154 -11.94 1.39 -17.34
N ALA A 155 -12.24 0.24 -16.72
CA ALA A 155 -13.40 0.09 -15.85
C ALA A 155 -13.08 0.56 -14.42
N ALA A 156 -13.94 1.37 -13.84
CA ALA A 156 -13.87 1.84 -12.47
C ALA A 156 -14.69 0.92 -11.54
N PHE A 157 -14.03 0.29 -10.58
CA PHE A 157 -14.64 -0.45 -9.48
C PHE A 157 -14.68 0.45 -8.24
N ALA A 158 -15.74 0.36 -7.45
CA ALA A 158 -15.88 1.17 -6.26
C ALA A 158 -15.74 0.37 -4.98
N ARG A 159 -14.98 0.92 -4.03
CA ARG A 159 -14.84 0.36 -2.68
C ARG A 159 -16.18 0.27 -1.97
N ASP A 160 -16.50 -0.90 -1.38
CA ASP A 160 -17.63 -1.05 -0.48
C ASP A 160 -17.30 -0.50 0.91
N ARG A 161 -18.15 0.41 1.40
CA ARG A 161 -17.93 1.10 2.68
C ARG A 161 -18.20 0.22 3.88
N ASP A 162 -19.18 -0.67 3.80
CA ASP A 162 -19.60 -1.48 4.94
C ASP A 162 -18.56 -2.54 5.28
N SER A 163 -18.05 -3.27 4.28
CA SER A 163 -16.95 -4.21 4.46
C SER A 163 -15.68 -3.51 4.96
N SER A 164 -15.38 -2.32 4.43
CA SER A 164 -14.23 -1.54 4.87
C SER A 164 -14.34 -1.13 6.33
N ARG A 165 -15.50 -0.60 6.77
CA ARG A 165 -15.69 -0.14 8.15
C ARG A 165 -15.61 -1.28 9.16
N GLN A 166 -16.12 -2.46 8.84
CA GLN A 166 -16.04 -3.63 9.71
C GLN A 166 -14.61 -4.07 10.01
N VAL A 167 -13.68 -3.83 9.10
CA VAL A 167 -12.27 -4.24 9.21
C VAL A 167 -11.38 -3.09 9.65
N TRP A 168 -11.61 -1.86 9.16
CA TRP A 168 -10.75 -0.71 9.41
C TRP A 168 -11.06 0.09 10.69
N SER A 169 -12.32 0.13 11.13
CA SER A 169 -12.68 1.02 12.22
C SER A 169 -12.04 0.59 13.53
N ALA A 170 -11.25 1.48 14.14
CA ALA A 170 -10.66 1.28 15.46
C ALA A 170 -11.72 1.26 16.59
N HIS A 171 -12.94 1.74 16.33
CA HIS A 171 -14.01 1.84 17.32
C HIS A 171 -15.09 0.77 17.15
N GLU A 172 -15.42 0.45 15.90
CA GLU A 172 -16.52 -0.44 15.53
C GLU A 172 -16.04 -1.68 14.77
N GLY A 173 -14.79 -1.67 14.31
CA GLY A 173 -14.19 -2.75 13.53
C GLY A 173 -13.65 -3.89 14.39
N TYR A 174 -13.47 -5.02 13.76
CA TYR A 174 -12.94 -6.23 14.41
C TYR A 174 -11.61 -6.03 15.14
N PRO A 175 -10.63 -5.26 14.62
CA PRO A 175 -9.32 -5.11 15.26
C PRO A 175 -9.34 -4.55 16.68
N GLY A 176 -10.44 -3.91 17.09
CA GLY A 176 -10.65 -3.38 18.43
C GLY A 176 -11.10 -4.40 19.48
N ASP A 177 -11.33 -5.67 19.11
CA ASP A 177 -11.82 -6.70 20.04
C ASP A 177 -10.86 -6.90 21.23
N PRO A 178 -11.38 -6.92 22.47
CA PRO A 178 -10.57 -7.12 23.68
C PRO A 178 -9.79 -8.44 23.75
N ALA A 179 -10.13 -9.45 22.97
CA ALA A 179 -9.37 -10.69 22.91
C ALA A 179 -8.06 -10.55 22.15
N TYR A 180 -7.94 -9.53 21.29
CA TYR A 180 -6.79 -9.36 20.41
C TYR A 180 -5.57 -8.76 21.10
N ARG A 181 -4.41 -8.95 20.45
CA ARG A 181 -3.12 -8.51 20.95
C ARG A 181 -3.05 -6.97 20.97
N GLU A 182 -2.62 -6.42 22.09
CA GLU A 182 -2.37 -4.97 22.24
C GLU A 182 -1.29 -4.50 21.27
N PHE A 183 -1.55 -3.36 20.62
CA PHE A 183 -0.61 -2.79 19.66
C PHE A 183 0.52 -2.00 20.31
N TYR A 184 0.20 -1.19 21.33
CA TYR A 184 1.15 -0.18 21.85
C TYR A 184 2.11 -0.72 22.91
N ARG A 185 1.72 -1.75 23.68
CA ARG A 185 2.59 -2.30 24.72
C ARG A 185 3.51 -3.38 24.17
N ASP A 186 4.81 -3.15 24.25
CA ASP A 186 5.84 -3.97 23.61
C ASP A 186 7.05 -4.12 24.54
N VAL A 187 7.67 -5.28 24.57
CA VAL A 187 8.86 -5.53 25.40
C VAL A 187 10.02 -4.58 25.08
N GLY A 188 10.06 -3.98 23.89
CA GLY A 188 11.01 -2.93 23.51
C GLY A 188 10.97 -1.70 24.41
N PHE A 189 9.83 -1.46 25.06
CA PHE A 189 9.65 -0.37 26.04
C PHE A 189 9.62 -0.86 27.48
N ASP A 190 9.20 -2.10 27.74
CA ASP A 190 9.08 -2.68 29.08
C ASP A 190 10.42 -3.19 29.65
N LEU A 191 11.37 -3.61 28.79
CA LEU A 191 12.61 -4.26 29.21
C LEU A 191 13.81 -3.30 29.21
N SER A 192 14.89 -3.68 29.92
CA SER A 192 16.12 -2.91 29.89
C SER A 192 16.82 -2.97 28.53
N MET A 193 17.55 -1.91 28.17
CA MET A 193 18.34 -1.85 26.94
C MET A 193 19.36 -2.99 26.84
N GLN A 194 19.97 -3.38 27.97
CA GLN A 194 20.89 -4.50 28.05
C GLN A 194 20.22 -5.82 27.68
N HIS A 195 18.98 -6.04 28.12
CA HIS A 195 18.21 -7.24 27.79
C HIS A 195 17.78 -7.26 26.31
N LEU A 196 17.38 -6.11 25.76
CA LEU A 196 17.01 -5.97 24.35
C LEU A 196 18.20 -6.19 23.41
N GLY A 197 19.42 -5.82 23.84
CA GLY A 197 20.64 -6.04 23.08
C GLY A 197 20.60 -5.45 21.66
N PRO A 198 21.03 -6.20 20.62
CA PRO A 198 21.08 -5.72 19.25
C PRO A 198 19.73 -5.31 18.64
N VAL A 199 18.61 -5.74 19.22
CA VAL A 199 17.27 -5.34 18.74
C VAL A 199 17.03 -3.86 18.98
N ALA A 200 17.49 -3.31 20.09
CA ALA A 200 17.31 -1.90 20.43
C ALA A 200 18.16 -0.95 19.56
N ARG A 201 19.35 -1.38 19.09
CA ARG A 201 20.29 -0.55 18.31
C ARG A 201 20.53 0.84 18.93
N GLY A 202 20.62 0.91 20.26
CA GLY A 202 20.85 2.14 21.01
C GLY A 202 19.61 3.00 21.30
N THR A 203 18.45 2.67 20.73
CA THR A 203 17.18 3.39 20.97
C THR A 203 16.04 2.43 21.25
N ARG A 204 15.06 2.87 22.07
CA ARG A 204 13.83 2.09 22.30
C ARG A 204 12.96 2.13 21.04
N LYS A 205 12.45 0.95 20.68
CA LYS A 205 11.53 0.79 19.53
C LYS A 205 10.65 -0.43 19.71
N PHE A 206 9.61 -0.51 18.93
CA PHE A 206 8.80 -1.72 18.87
C PHE A 206 9.63 -2.90 18.37
N SER A 207 9.57 -4.00 19.14
CA SER A 207 10.21 -5.27 18.77
C SER A 207 9.26 -6.25 18.08
N GLY A 208 7.95 -6.05 18.23
CA GLY A 208 6.91 -6.99 17.81
C GLY A 208 6.60 -8.07 18.84
N VAL A 209 7.40 -8.22 19.90
CA VAL A 209 7.13 -9.15 21.02
C VAL A 209 6.22 -8.48 22.02
N LYS A 210 5.00 -8.94 22.15
CA LYS A 210 3.94 -8.31 22.95
C LYS A 210 3.16 -9.35 23.73
N TYR A 211 3.07 -9.16 25.02
CA TYR A 211 2.50 -10.16 25.95
C TYR A 211 1.09 -9.83 26.42
N HIS A 212 0.52 -8.72 25.97
CA HIS A 212 -0.74 -8.24 26.50
C HIS A 212 -1.83 -8.18 25.44
N ARG A 213 -3.08 -8.27 25.88
CA ARG A 213 -4.27 -8.07 25.05
C ARG A 213 -4.83 -6.66 25.22
N ILE A 214 -5.73 -6.27 24.35
CA ILE A 214 -6.45 -4.99 24.43
C ILE A 214 -7.30 -4.97 25.72
N THR A 215 -7.00 -4.05 26.65
CA THR A 215 -7.71 -3.88 27.93
C THR A 215 -7.96 -2.40 28.27
N GLY A 216 -8.19 -1.57 27.23
CA GLY A 216 -8.39 -0.13 27.39
C GLY A 216 -7.08 0.67 27.52
N ARG A 217 -7.17 1.94 27.91
CA ARG A 217 -6.04 2.90 27.89
C ARG A 217 -5.12 2.84 29.13
N GLY A 218 -5.49 2.06 30.15
CA GLY A 218 -4.70 1.95 31.39
C GLY A 218 -3.39 1.20 31.23
N ASN A 219 -2.49 1.34 32.21
CA ASN A 219 -1.21 0.61 32.24
C ASN A 219 -1.35 -0.84 32.70
N GLU A 220 -2.41 -1.17 33.41
CA GLU A 220 -2.71 -2.54 33.82
C GLU A 220 -3.33 -3.30 32.67
N LYS A 221 -2.50 -4.08 31.99
CA LYS A 221 -2.90 -4.92 30.85
C LYS A 221 -2.97 -6.37 31.28
N GLN A 222 -3.99 -7.09 30.79
CA GLN A 222 -4.09 -8.53 30.97
C GLN A 222 -3.22 -9.26 29.95
N LEU A 223 -2.79 -10.47 30.30
CA LEU A 223 -2.00 -11.28 29.40
C LEU A 223 -2.82 -11.70 28.17
N TYR A 224 -2.13 -11.78 27.06
CA TYR A 224 -2.69 -12.21 25.80
C TYR A 224 -2.96 -13.71 25.80
N ASP A 225 -4.18 -14.10 25.43
CA ASP A 225 -4.59 -15.49 25.25
C ASP A 225 -4.77 -15.77 23.76
N ARG A 226 -3.86 -16.54 23.20
CA ARG A 226 -3.85 -16.89 21.77
C ARG A 226 -5.06 -17.72 21.35
N ALA A 227 -5.55 -18.61 22.19
CA ALA A 227 -6.71 -19.43 21.87
C ALA A 227 -7.98 -18.59 21.82
N ALA A 228 -8.16 -17.68 22.80
CA ALA A 228 -9.27 -16.74 22.81
C ALA A 228 -9.23 -15.81 21.56
N ALA A 229 -8.06 -15.31 21.20
CA ALA A 229 -7.87 -14.45 20.03
C ALA A 229 -8.18 -15.18 18.70
N LYS A 230 -7.72 -16.43 18.53
CA LYS A 230 -8.05 -17.25 17.35
C LYS A 230 -9.55 -17.51 17.26
N ASN A 231 -10.21 -17.82 18.37
CA ASN A 231 -11.65 -18.00 18.41
C ASN A 231 -12.42 -16.72 18.05
N ALA A 232 -11.94 -15.54 18.49
CA ALA A 232 -12.50 -14.26 18.11
C ALA A 232 -12.35 -14.02 16.60
N ALA A 233 -11.17 -14.26 16.03
CA ALA A 233 -10.91 -14.12 14.61
C ALA A 233 -11.83 -15.03 13.76
N ALA A 234 -12.01 -16.28 14.17
CA ALA A 234 -12.92 -17.22 13.50
C ALA A 234 -14.39 -16.77 13.57
N LYS A 235 -14.83 -16.22 14.71
CA LYS A 235 -16.18 -15.63 14.85
C LYS A 235 -16.36 -14.41 13.96
N HIS A 236 -15.36 -13.53 13.91
CA HIS A 236 -15.39 -12.34 13.04
C HIS A 236 -15.39 -12.73 11.55
N ALA A 237 -14.66 -13.76 11.16
CA ALA A 237 -14.69 -14.29 9.79
C ALA A 237 -16.08 -14.82 9.43
N THR A 238 -16.73 -15.55 10.34
CA THR A 238 -18.12 -16.01 10.16
C THR A 238 -19.07 -14.82 10.03
N HIS A 239 -18.99 -13.87 10.95
CA HIS A 239 -19.83 -12.67 10.91
C HIS A 239 -19.64 -11.86 9.61
N PHE A 240 -18.39 -11.68 9.17
CA PHE A 240 -18.10 -10.99 7.91
C PHE A 240 -18.69 -11.70 6.70
N LEU A 241 -18.58 -13.03 6.65
CA LEU A 241 -19.17 -13.87 5.60
C LEU A 241 -20.70 -13.73 5.56
N GLU A 242 -21.36 -13.83 6.72
CA GLU A 242 -22.82 -13.71 6.81
C GLU A 242 -23.30 -12.31 6.37
N GLN A 243 -22.59 -11.24 6.79
CA GLN A 243 -22.92 -9.88 6.38
C GLN A 243 -22.76 -9.69 4.87
N ARG A 244 -21.69 -10.25 4.27
CA ARG A 244 -21.51 -10.18 2.80
C ARG A 244 -22.57 -11.00 2.08
N TRP A 245 -22.94 -12.17 2.59
CA TRP A 245 -24.00 -12.97 2.02
C TRP A 245 -25.37 -12.26 2.06
N GLN A 246 -25.71 -11.66 3.18
CA GLN A 246 -26.94 -10.87 3.30
C GLN A 246 -26.95 -9.71 2.31
N GLN A 247 -25.87 -8.94 2.24
CA GLN A 247 -25.71 -7.81 1.31
C GLN A 247 -25.87 -8.27 -0.15
N ILE A 248 -25.22 -9.35 -0.55
CA ILE A 248 -25.34 -9.91 -1.90
C ILE A 248 -26.80 -10.27 -2.21
N ARG A 249 -27.49 -10.96 -1.29
CA ARG A 249 -28.88 -11.34 -1.49
C ARG A 249 -29.80 -10.14 -1.71
N GLU A 250 -29.70 -9.15 -0.84
CA GLU A 250 -30.50 -7.92 -0.92
C GLU A 250 -30.28 -7.19 -2.26
N ILE A 251 -29.03 -7.12 -2.71
CA ILE A 251 -28.69 -6.46 -3.98
C ILE A 251 -29.13 -7.29 -5.19
N SER A 252 -29.02 -8.60 -5.13
CA SER A 252 -29.42 -9.50 -6.23
C SER A 252 -30.93 -9.44 -6.52
N GLU A 253 -31.75 -8.96 -5.57
CA GLU A 253 -33.17 -8.72 -5.79
C GLU A 253 -33.45 -7.65 -6.87
N PHE A 254 -32.46 -6.80 -7.19
CA PHE A 254 -32.53 -5.85 -8.30
C PHE A 254 -32.24 -6.45 -9.67
N GLY A 255 -32.03 -7.78 -9.77
CA GLY A 255 -31.94 -8.52 -11.03
C GLY A 255 -30.57 -8.46 -11.73
N PHE A 256 -29.48 -8.28 -10.96
CA PHE A 256 -28.12 -8.39 -11.48
C PHE A 256 -27.19 -9.11 -10.49
N ASP A 257 -26.07 -9.61 -10.96
CA ASP A 257 -25.04 -10.23 -10.13
C ASP A 257 -24.10 -9.13 -9.58
N PRO A 258 -24.13 -8.87 -8.25
CA PRO A 258 -23.30 -7.81 -7.68
C PRO A 258 -21.87 -8.26 -7.44
N ILE A 259 -20.95 -7.30 -7.51
CA ILE A 259 -19.59 -7.45 -6.95
C ILE A 259 -19.41 -6.51 -5.75
N ILE A 260 -18.86 -7.04 -4.66
CA ILE A 260 -18.45 -6.26 -3.48
C ILE A 260 -16.93 -6.14 -3.49
N VAL A 261 -16.43 -4.93 -3.60
CA VAL A 261 -14.98 -4.64 -3.62
C VAL A 261 -14.54 -4.15 -2.26
N ALA A 262 -13.70 -4.93 -1.59
CA ALA A 262 -13.25 -4.70 -0.23
C ALA A 262 -11.72 -4.54 -0.18
N PRO A 263 -11.16 -3.38 -0.58
CA PRO A 263 -9.73 -3.12 -0.52
C PRO A 263 -9.28 -2.81 0.91
N PHE A 264 -8.12 -3.35 1.26
CA PHE A 264 -7.48 -3.14 2.56
C PHE A 264 -5.98 -2.95 2.38
N ASP A 265 -5.36 -2.12 3.23
CA ASP A 265 -3.91 -2.06 3.32
C ASP A 265 -3.36 -3.36 3.90
N ALA A 266 -2.29 -3.88 3.29
CA ALA A 266 -1.72 -5.15 3.67
C ALA A 266 -1.17 -5.15 5.10
N GLU A 267 -0.63 -4.04 5.56
CA GLU A 267 -0.08 -3.89 6.91
C GLU A 267 -1.13 -3.99 8.02
N LEU A 268 -2.42 -3.79 7.69
CA LEU A 268 -3.48 -4.04 8.66
C LEU A 268 -3.42 -5.50 9.14
N PHE A 269 -3.17 -6.44 8.24
CA PHE A 269 -3.15 -7.88 8.51
C PHE A 269 -1.75 -8.33 8.97
N GLY A 270 -1.58 -8.47 10.29
CA GLY A 270 -0.35 -8.94 10.93
C GLY A 270 0.46 -7.84 11.61
N HIS A 271 0.39 -6.58 11.17
CA HIS A 271 1.06 -5.46 11.80
C HIS A 271 0.13 -4.71 12.78
N TRP A 272 -0.91 -4.03 12.27
CA TRP A 272 -1.89 -3.33 13.10
C TRP A 272 -2.83 -4.28 13.83
N TRP A 273 -3.31 -5.28 13.14
CA TRP A 273 -4.15 -6.35 13.63
C TRP A 273 -3.43 -7.69 13.51
N PHE A 274 -2.82 -8.12 14.60
CA PHE A 274 -1.96 -9.32 14.62
C PHE A 274 -2.69 -10.58 14.17
N GLU A 275 -3.95 -10.72 14.52
CA GLU A 275 -4.81 -11.84 14.17
C GLU A 275 -5.45 -11.70 12.78
N GLY A 276 -5.21 -10.60 12.07
CA GLY A 276 -5.72 -10.36 10.73
C GLY A 276 -5.46 -11.48 9.73
N PRO A 277 -4.25 -12.08 9.65
CA PRO A 277 -4.00 -13.25 8.79
C PRO A 277 -4.89 -14.46 9.14
N VAL A 278 -5.14 -14.71 10.43
CA VAL A 278 -6.03 -15.79 10.88
C VAL A 278 -7.48 -15.51 10.44
N PHE A 279 -7.94 -14.27 10.58
CA PHE A 279 -9.25 -13.87 10.07
C PHE A 279 -9.37 -14.09 8.57
N LEU A 280 -8.40 -13.68 7.77
CA LEU A 280 -8.40 -13.85 6.31
C LEU A 280 -8.42 -15.34 5.93
N GLU A 281 -7.59 -16.15 6.57
CA GLU A 281 -7.55 -17.59 6.33
C GLU A 281 -8.90 -18.24 6.62
N GLU A 282 -9.49 -17.95 7.78
CA GLU A 282 -10.81 -18.46 8.18
C GLU A 282 -11.92 -18.00 7.22
N PHE A 283 -11.90 -16.74 6.81
CA PHE A 283 -12.87 -16.20 5.85
C PHE A 283 -12.77 -16.90 4.49
N ILE A 284 -11.57 -17.03 3.93
CA ILE A 284 -11.34 -17.68 2.63
C ILE A 284 -11.76 -19.15 2.69
N ARG A 285 -11.35 -19.89 3.73
CA ARG A 285 -11.70 -21.29 3.91
C ARG A 285 -13.22 -21.50 4.05
N ARG A 286 -13.88 -20.66 4.85
CA ARG A 286 -15.33 -20.72 5.02
C ARG A 286 -16.07 -20.40 3.76
N THR A 287 -15.67 -19.36 3.03
CA THR A 287 -16.28 -19.01 1.75
C THR A 287 -16.20 -20.16 0.75
N ALA A 288 -15.04 -20.82 0.66
CA ALA A 288 -14.85 -21.98 -0.21
C ALA A 288 -15.71 -23.19 0.21
N ASN A 289 -15.91 -23.41 1.51
CA ASN A 289 -16.66 -24.55 2.03
C ASN A 289 -18.19 -24.33 1.98
N GLU A 290 -18.66 -23.16 2.39
CA GLU A 290 -20.10 -22.85 2.49
C GLU A 290 -20.73 -22.50 1.15
N ARG A 291 -19.95 -22.02 0.18
CA ARG A 291 -20.35 -21.72 -1.21
C ARG A 291 -21.59 -20.83 -1.32
N LYS A 292 -21.79 -19.93 -0.37
CA LYS A 292 -22.87 -18.93 -0.39
C LYS A 292 -22.66 -17.89 -1.49
N PHE A 293 -21.40 -17.54 -1.72
CA PHE A 293 -20.91 -16.70 -2.81
C PHE A 293 -19.48 -17.12 -3.15
N SER A 294 -18.90 -16.60 -4.23
CA SER A 294 -17.52 -16.86 -4.63
C SER A 294 -16.64 -15.62 -4.44
N LEU A 295 -15.38 -15.85 -4.10
CA LEU A 295 -14.35 -14.85 -4.26
C LEU A 295 -13.99 -14.78 -5.74
N THR A 296 -13.85 -13.57 -6.27
CA THR A 296 -13.51 -13.31 -7.68
C THR A 296 -12.55 -12.14 -7.78
N THR A 297 -11.97 -11.96 -8.95
CA THR A 297 -11.15 -10.79 -9.26
C THR A 297 -11.94 -9.83 -10.15
N PRO A 298 -11.59 -8.53 -10.17
CA PRO A 298 -12.19 -7.59 -11.12
C PRO A 298 -12.05 -8.04 -12.58
N SER A 299 -10.94 -8.68 -12.95
CA SER A 299 -10.76 -9.21 -14.31
C SER A 299 -11.71 -10.35 -14.66
N GLU A 300 -11.93 -11.29 -13.73
CA GLU A 300 -12.89 -12.38 -13.91
C GLU A 300 -14.31 -11.85 -13.96
N TYR A 301 -14.66 -10.88 -13.12
CA TYR A 301 -15.98 -10.25 -13.14
C TYR A 301 -16.25 -9.56 -14.49
N LEU A 302 -15.31 -8.77 -15.01
CA LEU A 302 -15.45 -8.12 -16.33
C LEU A 302 -15.53 -9.14 -17.47
N ALA A 303 -14.84 -10.28 -17.39
CA ALA A 303 -14.94 -11.33 -18.38
C ALA A 303 -16.34 -11.99 -18.39
N ALA A 304 -16.95 -12.15 -17.23
CA ALA A 304 -18.31 -12.69 -17.07
C ALA A 304 -19.39 -11.63 -17.43
N HIS A 305 -19.10 -10.34 -17.21
CA HIS A 305 -20.02 -9.22 -17.41
C HIS A 305 -19.37 -8.16 -18.33
N PRO A 306 -19.22 -8.43 -19.63
CA PRO A 306 -18.44 -7.58 -20.54
C PRO A 306 -19.15 -6.27 -20.91
N THR A 307 -20.45 -6.14 -20.67
CA THR A 307 -21.23 -4.96 -20.99
C THR A 307 -21.68 -4.26 -19.74
N GLU A 308 -21.09 -3.11 -19.46
CA GLU A 308 -21.41 -2.28 -18.30
C GLU A 308 -21.67 -0.83 -18.75
N GLN A 309 -22.26 -0.04 -17.86
CA GLN A 309 -22.55 1.37 -18.11
C GLN A 309 -21.26 2.17 -18.27
N ILE A 310 -21.28 3.17 -19.15
CA ILE A 310 -20.19 4.15 -19.28
C ILE A 310 -20.54 5.38 -18.45
N ILE A 311 -19.60 5.81 -17.61
CA ILE A 311 -19.72 7.03 -16.81
C ILE A 311 -18.39 7.77 -16.75
N GLU A 312 -18.44 9.07 -16.50
CA GLU A 312 -17.30 9.86 -16.01
C GLU A 312 -17.33 9.87 -14.49
N PRO A 313 -16.40 9.19 -13.80
CA PRO A 313 -16.37 9.19 -12.33
C PRO A 313 -16.07 10.59 -11.78
N ALA A 314 -16.57 10.88 -10.57
CA ALA A 314 -16.26 12.11 -9.87
C ALA A 314 -14.92 12.05 -9.14
N ALA A 315 -14.30 13.20 -8.88
CA ALA A 315 -13.13 13.28 -8.03
C ALA A 315 -13.40 12.66 -6.65
N SER A 316 -12.47 11.83 -6.18
CA SER A 316 -12.64 11.06 -4.94
C SER A 316 -11.31 10.62 -4.35
N THR A 317 -11.31 10.27 -3.07
CA THR A 317 -10.23 9.58 -2.37
C THR A 317 -10.80 8.89 -1.13
N TRP A 318 -10.13 7.89 -0.59
CA TRP A 318 -10.54 7.27 0.68
C TRP A 318 -10.01 8.00 1.93
N GLY A 319 -9.27 9.10 1.74
CA GLY A 319 -8.79 9.96 2.81
C GLY A 319 -9.92 10.57 3.64
N GLU A 320 -9.56 11.28 4.68
CA GLU A 320 -10.48 11.91 5.62
C GLU A 320 -11.55 12.75 4.90
N ASN A 321 -12.82 12.45 5.19
CA ASN A 321 -14.00 13.08 4.58
C ASN A 321 -14.08 12.94 3.04
N GLY A 322 -13.32 12.03 2.44
CA GLY A 322 -13.31 11.83 0.99
C GLY A 322 -12.55 12.90 0.20
N HIS A 323 -11.70 13.68 0.88
CA HIS A 323 -10.93 14.78 0.31
C HIS A 323 -9.44 14.59 0.48
N LEU A 324 -8.66 15.41 -0.24
CA LEU A 324 -7.19 15.38 -0.22
C LEU A 324 -6.56 16.04 1.01
N ALA A 325 -7.34 16.42 2.03
CA ALA A 325 -6.88 17.19 3.19
C ALA A 325 -5.76 16.52 4.01
N VAL A 326 -5.62 15.20 3.93
CA VAL A 326 -4.52 14.48 4.57
C VAL A 326 -3.19 14.82 3.89
N TRP A 327 -3.19 14.96 2.57
CA TRP A 327 -1.99 15.18 1.77
C TRP A 327 -1.78 16.63 1.35
N LEU A 328 -2.80 17.48 1.51
CA LEU A 328 -2.74 18.90 1.16
C LEU A 328 -3.41 19.73 2.25
N ASP A 329 -2.60 20.18 3.22
CA ASP A 329 -3.00 21.13 4.26
C ASP A 329 -1.84 22.05 4.65
N GLN A 330 -2.04 22.91 5.65
CA GLN A 330 -1.02 23.87 6.09
C GLN A 330 0.30 23.21 6.53
N SER A 331 0.29 21.96 7.01
CA SER A 331 1.50 21.27 7.49
C SER A 331 2.38 20.75 6.38
N ASN A 332 1.82 20.49 5.18
CA ASN A 332 2.49 19.81 4.08
C ASN A 332 2.34 20.52 2.71
N ALA A 333 1.51 21.56 2.57
CA ALA A 333 1.28 22.24 1.29
C ALA A 333 2.56 22.84 0.67
N TRP A 334 3.55 23.20 1.49
CA TRP A 334 4.82 23.76 1.05
C TRP A 334 5.61 22.83 0.11
N VAL A 335 5.44 21.50 0.22
CA VAL A 335 6.18 20.53 -0.61
C VAL A 335 5.82 20.65 -2.10
N TYR A 336 4.58 20.99 -2.40
CA TYR A 336 4.06 20.93 -3.77
C TYR A 336 4.62 22.01 -4.68
N SER A 337 4.96 23.19 -4.16
CA SER A 337 5.66 24.23 -4.95
C SER A 337 7.05 23.77 -5.37
N HIS A 338 7.78 23.09 -4.50
CA HIS A 338 9.09 22.51 -4.82
C HIS A 338 8.99 21.37 -5.83
N LEU A 339 8.00 20.47 -5.65
CA LEU A 339 7.75 19.38 -6.59
C LEU A 339 7.39 19.92 -7.98
N GLN A 340 6.50 20.90 -8.06
CA GLN A 340 6.13 21.54 -9.33
C GLN A 340 7.34 22.12 -10.07
N MET A 341 8.20 22.85 -9.36
CA MET A 341 9.44 23.38 -9.95
C MET A 341 10.36 22.25 -10.43
N ALA A 342 10.53 21.20 -9.64
CA ALA A 342 11.36 20.05 -10.02
C ALA A 342 10.80 19.32 -11.26
N VAL A 343 9.49 19.11 -11.35
CA VAL A 343 8.86 18.51 -12.53
C VAL A 343 9.05 19.39 -13.78
N GLN A 344 8.89 20.69 -13.67
CA GLN A 344 9.11 21.61 -14.79
C GLN A 344 10.57 21.56 -15.30
N ARG A 345 11.55 21.55 -14.39
CA ARG A 345 12.97 21.38 -14.70
C ARG A 345 13.24 20.02 -15.37
N MET A 346 12.69 18.95 -14.80
CA MET A 346 12.83 17.60 -15.36
C MET A 346 12.25 17.50 -16.77
N SER A 347 11.04 18.04 -17.00
CA SER A 347 10.38 18.02 -18.30
C SER A 347 11.13 18.88 -19.34
N ALA A 348 11.69 20.02 -18.94
CA ALA A 348 12.51 20.84 -19.82
C ALA A 348 13.79 20.09 -20.24
N ALA A 349 14.50 19.48 -19.29
CA ALA A 349 15.70 18.69 -19.54
C ALA A 349 15.39 17.47 -20.44
N ALA A 350 14.30 16.77 -20.16
CA ALA A 350 13.86 15.61 -20.97
C ALA A 350 13.56 16.02 -22.43
N ARG A 351 12.79 17.10 -22.65
CA ARG A 351 12.48 17.58 -24.01
C ARG A 351 13.73 17.99 -24.80
N THR A 352 14.68 18.65 -24.16
CA THR A 352 15.93 19.07 -24.80
C THR A 352 16.75 17.89 -25.33
N HIS A 353 16.70 16.74 -24.64
CA HIS A 353 17.50 15.57 -24.97
C HIS A 353 16.70 14.40 -25.55
N ALA A 354 15.41 14.59 -25.88
CA ALA A 354 14.51 13.54 -26.37
C ALA A 354 15.04 12.82 -27.63
N GLN A 355 15.67 13.56 -28.54
CA GLN A 355 16.13 13.04 -29.86
C GLN A 355 17.53 12.44 -29.78
N SER A 356 18.39 12.96 -28.91
CA SER A 356 19.77 12.51 -28.78
C SER A 356 20.30 12.81 -27.39
N CYS A 357 20.92 11.81 -26.75
CA CYS A 357 21.60 12.04 -25.48
C CYS A 357 22.89 11.18 -25.37
N SER A 358 23.91 11.72 -24.70
CA SER A 358 25.12 10.99 -24.38
C SER A 358 24.87 10.02 -23.21
N ALA A 359 25.77 9.03 -23.03
CA ALA A 359 25.66 8.08 -21.92
C ALA A 359 25.62 8.78 -20.55
N ILE A 360 26.40 9.83 -20.34
CA ILE A 360 26.40 10.59 -19.09
C ILE A 360 25.09 11.35 -18.93
N THR A 361 24.57 11.95 -19.99
CA THR A 361 23.27 12.65 -20.01
C THR A 361 22.14 11.66 -19.63
N ASP A 362 22.12 10.46 -20.20
CA ASP A 362 21.12 9.44 -19.88
C ASP A 362 21.15 9.06 -18.40
N ARG A 363 22.34 8.85 -17.83
CA ARG A 363 22.51 8.56 -16.40
C ARG A 363 21.97 9.68 -15.51
N VAL A 364 22.33 10.93 -15.83
CA VAL A 364 21.86 12.09 -15.07
C VAL A 364 20.35 12.23 -15.14
N LEU A 365 19.74 12.12 -16.33
CA LEU A 365 18.29 12.22 -16.49
C LEU A 365 17.55 11.09 -15.78
N LYS A 366 18.09 9.86 -15.80
CA LYS A 366 17.56 8.75 -14.99
C LYS A 366 17.61 9.05 -13.49
N GLN A 367 18.73 9.58 -12.99
CA GLN A 367 18.86 9.89 -11.57
C GLN A 367 17.98 11.07 -11.15
N LEU A 368 17.87 12.11 -11.97
CA LEU A 368 16.90 13.19 -11.75
C LEU A 368 15.48 12.66 -11.64
N ALA A 369 15.07 11.77 -12.54
CA ALA A 369 13.75 11.15 -12.50
C ALA A 369 13.54 10.30 -11.24
N ARG A 370 14.55 9.52 -10.77
CA ARG A 370 14.46 8.75 -9.52
C ARG A 370 14.28 9.63 -8.29
N GLU A 371 15.12 10.68 -8.15
CA GLU A 371 14.99 11.63 -7.03
C GLU A 371 13.62 12.29 -7.02
N LEU A 372 13.11 12.67 -8.20
CA LEU A 372 11.81 13.29 -8.32
C LEU A 372 10.68 12.32 -7.96
N LEU A 373 10.68 11.08 -8.49
CA LEU A 373 9.70 10.06 -8.14
C LEU A 373 9.69 9.76 -6.64
N LEU A 374 10.86 9.64 -6.01
CA LEU A 374 11.00 9.42 -4.57
C LEU A 374 10.50 10.61 -3.75
N ALA A 375 10.74 11.84 -4.21
CA ALA A 375 10.19 13.03 -3.57
C ALA A 375 8.66 13.12 -3.67
N GLN A 376 8.06 12.51 -4.69
CA GLN A 376 6.60 12.54 -4.94
C GLN A 376 5.81 11.51 -4.13
N ALA A 377 6.45 10.61 -3.36
CA ALA A 377 5.73 9.63 -2.55
C ALA A 377 4.75 10.32 -1.59
N SER A 378 3.48 9.87 -1.61
CA SER A 378 2.40 10.47 -0.80
C SER A 378 2.62 10.31 0.70
N ASP A 379 3.39 9.30 1.11
CA ASP A 379 3.75 9.05 2.51
C ASP A 379 4.43 10.24 3.19
N TRP A 380 5.23 11.03 2.47
CA TRP A 380 5.89 12.19 3.09
C TRP A 380 4.86 13.20 3.59
N ALA A 381 3.90 13.56 2.75
CA ALA A 381 2.82 14.48 3.13
C ALA A 381 1.92 13.89 4.23
N PHE A 382 1.60 12.59 4.14
CA PHE A 382 0.84 11.86 5.15
C PHE A 382 1.52 11.90 6.53
N LEU A 383 2.81 11.53 6.62
CA LEU A 383 3.56 11.51 7.87
C LEU A 383 3.73 12.92 8.48
N MET A 384 3.84 13.95 7.64
CA MET A 384 3.87 15.35 8.09
C MET A 384 2.54 15.74 8.75
N LYS A 385 1.40 15.34 8.17
CA LYS A 385 0.06 15.60 8.68
C LYS A 385 -0.26 14.80 9.93
N ALA A 386 0.07 13.51 9.92
CA ALA A 386 -0.20 12.61 11.04
C ALA A 386 0.71 12.86 12.27
N HIS A 387 1.75 13.66 12.13
CA HIS A 387 2.78 13.95 13.16
C HIS A 387 3.49 12.72 13.73
N THR A 388 3.37 11.56 13.11
CA THR A 388 3.95 10.30 13.59
C THR A 388 5.46 10.21 13.33
N ALA A 389 5.94 10.81 12.22
CA ALA A 389 7.35 10.87 11.85
C ALA A 389 7.66 12.13 11.02
N ARG A 390 7.15 13.29 11.42
CA ARG A 390 7.23 14.54 10.68
C ARG A 390 8.66 14.94 10.29
N GLU A 391 9.58 14.92 11.25
CA GLU A 391 10.98 15.31 10.99
C GLU A 391 11.66 14.39 9.98
N TYR A 392 11.40 13.09 10.08
CA TYR A 392 11.91 12.10 9.15
C TYR A 392 11.37 12.34 7.72
N ALA A 393 10.05 12.51 7.58
CA ALA A 393 9.40 12.77 6.29
C ALA A 393 9.92 14.07 5.65
N THR A 394 9.99 15.15 6.45
CA THR A 394 10.56 16.44 5.99
C THR A 394 12.00 16.27 5.52
N LYS A 395 12.84 15.59 6.31
CA LYS A 395 14.23 15.33 5.94
C LYS A 395 14.34 14.54 4.63
N ARG A 396 13.58 13.46 4.48
CA ARG A 396 13.61 12.62 3.26
C ARG A 396 13.21 13.41 2.03
N MET A 397 12.12 14.17 2.11
CA MET A 397 11.67 15.07 1.05
C MET A 397 12.76 16.08 0.65
N MET A 398 13.33 16.76 1.63
CA MET A 398 14.39 17.75 1.41
C MET A 398 15.66 17.12 0.82
N ASP A 399 16.06 15.93 1.27
CA ASP A 399 17.22 15.21 0.75
C ASP A 399 17.06 14.89 -0.74
N HIS A 400 15.89 14.39 -1.17
CA HIS A 400 15.62 14.10 -2.58
C HIS A 400 15.57 15.37 -3.44
N LEU A 401 14.90 16.41 -2.96
CA LEU A 401 14.87 17.72 -3.66
C LEU A 401 16.25 18.37 -3.76
N ALA A 402 17.08 18.26 -2.74
CA ALA A 402 18.44 18.79 -2.75
C ALA A 402 19.34 18.06 -3.76
N ARG A 403 19.27 16.69 -3.80
CA ARG A 403 20.01 15.90 -4.80
C ARG A 403 19.53 16.22 -6.21
N PHE A 404 18.20 16.25 -6.43
CA PHE A 404 17.63 16.67 -7.70
C PHE A 404 18.16 18.03 -8.14
N THR A 405 18.08 19.03 -7.28
CA THR A 405 18.48 20.40 -7.60
C THR A 405 19.97 20.47 -7.93
N ARG A 406 20.84 19.87 -7.11
CA ARG A 406 22.28 19.86 -7.36
C ARG A 406 22.65 19.16 -8.68
N LEU A 407 22.07 18.00 -8.96
CA LEU A 407 22.27 17.29 -10.23
C LEU A 407 21.78 18.12 -11.43
N HIS A 408 20.60 18.73 -11.30
CA HIS A 408 20.05 19.58 -12.35
C HIS A 408 20.91 20.81 -12.64
N ASP A 409 21.39 21.49 -11.59
CA ASP A 409 22.22 22.70 -11.74
C ASP A 409 23.57 22.35 -12.39
N GLN A 410 24.18 21.22 -12.00
CA GLN A 410 25.39 20.69 -12.66
C GLN A 410 25.14 20.31 -14.11
N PHE A 411 23.97 19.73 -14.39
CA PHE A 411 23.56 19.34 -15.73
C PHE A 411 23.41 20.56 -16.64
N VAL A 412 22.73 21.61 -16.21
CA VAL A 412 22.56 22.86 -16.96
C VAL A 412 23.89 23.57 -17.17
N ALA A 413 24.78 23.54 -16.17
CA ALA A 413 26.13 24.13 -16.27
C ALA A 413 27.09 23.28 -17.14
N ASN A 414 26.66 22.10 -17.64
CA ASN A 414 27.51 21.11 -18.31
C ASN A 414 28.77 20.75 -17.50
N ALA A 415 28.63 20.66 -16.19
CA ALA A 415 29.73 20.45 -15.22
C ALA A 415 29.32 19.33 -14.21
N ILE A 416 29.08 18.13 -14.74
CA ILE A 416 28.64 16.98 -13.94
C ILE A 416 29.78 16.50 -13.03
N ASP A 417 29.53 16.48 -11.73
CA ASP A 417 30.32 15.81 -10.72
C ASP A 417 29.95 14.31 -10.73
N GLU A 418 30.75 13.51 -11.43
CA GLU A 418 30.47 12.06 -11.57
C GLU A 418 30.59 11.28 -10.26
N GLU A 419 31.35 11.75 -9.29
CA GLU A 419 31.43 11.11 -7.96
C GLU A 419 30.11 11.32 -7.22
N PHE A 420 29.58 12.53 -7.25
CA PHE A 420 28.27 12.83 -6.67
C PHE A 420 27.14 12.08 -7.38
N LEU A 421 27.19 11.98 -8.72
CA LEU A 421 26.20 11.19 -9.47
C LEU A 421 26.25 9.72 -9.04
N ARG A 422 27.43 9.11 -8.92
CA ARG A 422 27.56 7.71 -8.43
C ARG A 422 27.06 7.53 -7.01
N ASP A 423 27.29 8.49 -6.12
CA ASP A 423 26.74 8.45 -4.75
C ASP A 423 25.21 8.46 -4.76
N CYS A 424 24.58 9.31 -5.59
CA CYS A 424 23.12 9.32 -5.75
C CYS A 424 22.59 7.99 -6.33
N GLU A 425 23.22 7.46 -7.39
CA GLU A 425 22.87 6.20 -8.01
C GLU A 425 22.98 5.01 -7.04
N TRP A 426 23.99 5.02 -6.15
CA TRP A 426 24.16 3.98 -5.14
C TRP A 426 23.11 4.06 -4.02
N ARG A 427 22.76 5.27 -3.59
CA ARG A 427 21.78 5.48 -2.51
C ARG A 427 20.36 5.17 -2.95
N ASP A 428 20.00 5.65 -4.12
CA ASP A 428 18.64 5.65 -4.64
C ASP A 428 18.62 4.94 -6.00
N ASN A 429 18.91 3.62 -6.00
CA ASN A 429 19.09 2.77 -7.17
C ASN A 429 17.82 2.06 -7.64
N ILE A 430 16.62 2.52 -7.21
CA ILE A 430 15.35 1.95 -7.65
C ILE A 430 15.13 2.18 -9.15
N PHE A 431 14.31 1.35 -9.75
CA PHE A 431 13.93 1.45 -11.17
C PHE A 431 15.17 1.52 -12.11
N PRO A 432 16.00 0.46 -12.17
CA PRO A 432 17.23 0.50 -12.95
C PRO A 432 17.01 0.79 -14.43
N ASN A 433 15.87 0.34 -14.99
CA ASN A 433 15.48 0.49 -16.39
C ASN A 433 14.54 1.68 -16.64
N LEU A 434 14.40 2.62 -15.67
CA LEU A 434 13.51 3.77 -15.78
C LEU A 434 13.72 4.55 -17.10
N SER A 435 12.61 4.88 -17.76
CA SER A 435 12.58 5.78 -18.91
C SER A 435 12.25 7.21 -18.46
N TRP A 436 13.23 8.09 -18.48
CA TRP A 436 13.01 9.52 -18.23
C TRP A 436 12.19 10.20 -19.35
N ARG A 437 12.01 9.54 -20.51
CA ARG A 437 11.21 10.04 -21.63
C ARG A 437 9.72 10.18 -21.31
N TYR A 438 9.26 9.63 -20.20
CA TYR A 438 7.89 9.85 -19.74
C TYR A 438 7.62 11.28 -19.27
N TYR A 439 8.66 12.08 -19.12
CA TYR A 439 8.57 13.53 -18.81
C TYR A 439 8.59 14.44 -20.06
N VAL A 440 8.64 13.88 -21.25
CA VAL A 440 8.62 14.62 -22.52
C VAL A 440 7.23 15.13 -22.87
#